data_50a7980367e3bd7a6d7c351797e311fe
#
_entry.id   50a7980367e3bd7a6d7c351797e311fe
#
_cell.length_a   1.000
_cell.length_b   1.000
_cell.length_c   1.000
_cell.angle_alpha   90.00
_cell.angle_beta   90.00
_cell.angle_gamma   90.00
#
_symmetry.space_group_name_H-M   'P 1'
#
loop_
_entity.id
_entity.type
_entity.pdbx_description
1 polymer ?
#
loop_
_entity_poly.entity_id
_entity_poly.type
_entity_poly.pdbx_seq_one_letter_code
_entity_poly.pdbx_strand_id
1 'polypeptide(L)'
;MVKLVVADDEERVCRLIVALGNWEELGIKVVGTAANGIHALELIRKEKTDILITDIRMPGLNGLELIEKVREISPDIKIMIISGYANFEYAQNALKQGVSDYLLKPINKDALNESLAKMVHQIETERRTDMAFQDIQNERREELIKLRNMLLHDLCHDRSLGLSEDILREKYYLNVQPGLYQVLAIKQDAGGNDSKEDTIELIWHKMEEILQREITKECYDFVTAIEGEYLYGLMNYPARNSEKIRKIVRSCFN
;
A
#
# COMPACT_ATOMS: atom_id res chain seq x y z
N MET A 1 10.99 -6.85 -11.76
CA MET A 1 10.94 -6.84 -13.24
C MET A 1 9.90 -5.82 -13.64
N VAL A 2 10.25 -4.91 -14.54
CA VAL A 2 9.39 -3.83 -15.05
C VAL A 2 8.55 -4.37 -16.21
N LYS A 3 7.23 -4.12 -16.21
CA LYS A 3 6.30 -4.59 -17.25
C LYS A 3 6.00 -3.49 -18.25
N LEU A 4 6.05 -3.82 -19.53
CA LEU A 4 5.86 -2.87 -20.63
C LEU A 4 4.78 -3.35 -21.61
N VAL A 5 3.93 -2.42 -22.05
CA VAL A 5 2.98 -2.59 -23.13
C VAL A 5 3.35 -1.64 -24.29
N VAL A 6 3.23 -2.14 -25.52
CA VAL A 6 3.43 -1.35 -26.76
C VAL A 6 2.07 -1.24 -27.46
N ALA A 7 1.67 -0.02 -27.85
CA ALA A 7 0.45 0.26 -28.57
C ALA A 7 0.75 1.05 -29.86
N ASP A 8 0.48 0.44 -31.01
CA ASP A 8 0.62 1.06 -32.33
C ASP A 8 -0.29 0.31 -33.31
N ASP A 9 -1.03 1.00 -34.15
CA ASP A 9 -1.93 0.38 -35.12
C ASP A 9 -1.19 -0.34 -36.27
N GLU A 10 0.09 0.00 -36.46
CA GLU A 10 0.97 -0.71 -37.34
C GLU A 10 1.67 -1.87 -36.62
N GLU A 11 1.22 -3.10 -36.81
CA GLU A 11 1.84 -4.30 -36.19
C GLU A 11 3.34 -4.41 -36.47
N ARG A 12 3.81 -3.92 -37.62
CA ARG A 12 5.24 -3.89 -37.97
C ARG A 12 6.03 -2.99 -37.05
N VAL A 13 5.46 -1.87 -36.61
CA VAL A 13 6.10 -0.94 -35.66
C VAL A 13 6.17 -1.58 -34.27
N CYS A 14 5.10 -2.23 -33.82
CA CYS A 14 5.13 -2.99 -32.56
C CYS A 14 6.24 -4.05 -32.58
N ARG A 15 6.36 -4.84 -33.66
CA ARG A 15 7.42 -5.84 -33.81
C ARG A 15 8.81 -5.22 -33.86
N LEU A 16 8.96 -4.07 -34.51
CA LEU A 16 10.23 -3.35 -34.57
C LEU A 16 10.65 -2.88 -33.18
N ILE A 17 9.76 -2.27 -32.41
CA ILE A 17 10.06 -1.83 -31.03
C ILE A 17 10.50 -3.04 -30.19
N VAL A 18 9.75 -4.14 -30.27
CA VAL A 18 10.09 -5.39 -29.54
C VAL A 18 11.47 -5.95 -29.96
N ALA A 19 11.86 -5.79 -31.23
CA ALA A 19 13.17 -6.26 -31.72
C ALA A 19 14.33 -5.31 -31.37
N LEU A 20 14.09 -4.02 -31.16
CA LEU A 20 15.12 -3.00 -30.88
C LEU A 20 15.46 -2.86 -29.42
N GLY A 21 14.54 -3.20 -28.50
CA GLY A 21 14.74 -2.99 -27.07
C GLY A 21 15.72 -4.00 -26.45
N ASN A 22 16.55 -3.52 -25.54
CA ASN A 22 17.49 -4.32 -24.74
C ASN A 22 16.77 -4.84 -23.46
N TRP A 23 15.72 -5.63 -23.63
CA TRP A 23 14.77 -5.99 -22.56
C TRP A 23 15.39 -6.71 -21.37
N GLU A 24 16.27 -7.69 -21.65
CA GLU A 24 16.94 -8.46 -20.59
C GLU A 24 17.90 -7.59 -19.79
N GLU A 25 18.72 -6.77 -20.47
CA GLU A 25 19.67 -5.85 -19.84
C GLU A 25 18.99 -4.82 -18.96
N LEU A 26 17.83 -4.30 -19.40
CA LEU A 26 17.03 -3.30 -18.67
C LEU A 26 16.05 -3.92 -17.64
N GLY A 27 15.98 -5.25 -17.53
CA GLY A 27 15.05 -5.90 -16.61
C GLY A 27 13.58 -5.67 -16.95
N ILE A 28 13.28 -5.45 -18.24
CA ILE A 28 11.92 -5.19 -18.75
C ILE A 28 11.31 -6.47 -19.33
N LYS A 29 10.03 -6.69 -19.06
CA LYS A 29 9.21 -7.70 -19.71
C LYS A 29 8.14 -7.03 -20.56
N VAL A 30 8.17 -7.23 -21.87
CA VAL A 30 7.06 -6.88 -22.76
C VAL A 30 5.91 -7.86 -22.49
N VAL A 31 4.84 -7.38 -21.88
CA VAL A 31 3.68 -8.20 -21.49
C VAL A 31 2.59 -8.25 -22.55
N GLY A 32 2.64 -7.37 -23.53
CA GLY A 32 1.74 -7.39 -24.67
C GLY A 32 1.95 -6.26 -25.66
N THR A 33 1.35 -6.43 -26.83
CA THR A 33 1.24 -5.41 -27.86
C THR A 33 -0.24 -5.21 -28.21
N ALA A 34 -0.63 -3.99 -28.55
CA ALA A 34 -2.00 -3.63 -28.88
C ALA A 34 -2.04 -2.83 -30.18
N ALA A 35 -2.99 -3.13 -31.04
CA ALA A 35 -3.22 -2.42 -32.30
C ALA A 35 -4.17 -1.20 -32.18
N ASN A 36 -4.62 -0.88 -30.97
CA ASN A 36 -5.48 0.27 -30.68
C ASN A 36 -5.47 0.59 -29.19
N GLY A 37 -5.92 1.80 -28.84
CA GLY A 37 -5.93 2.28 -27.47
C GLY A 37 -6.86 1.51 -26.51
N ILE A 38 -7.96 0.95 -27.01
CA ILE A 38 -8.92 0.18 -26.17
C ILE A 38 -8.24 -1.10 -25.68
N HIS A 39 -7.66 -1.86 -26.59
CA HIS A 39 -6.95 -3.09 -26.25
C HIS A 39 -5.71 -2.79 -25.37
N ALA A 40 -4.99 -1.68 -25.62
CA ALA A 40 -3.88 -1.25 -24.77
C ALA A 40 -4.34 -0.99 -23.33
N LEU A 41 -5.48 -0.30 -23.13
CA LEU A 41 -6.04 -0.02 -21.83
C LEU A 41 -6.45 -1.30 -21.07
N GLU A 42 -7.01 -2.29 -21.76
CA GLU A 42 -7.32 -3.61 -21.19
C GLU A 42 -6.07 -4.34 -20.72
N LEU A 43 -5.02 -4.37 -21.56
CA LEU A 43 -3.73 -4.98 -21.19
C LEU A 43 -3.09 -4.30 -19.96
N ILE A 44 -3.10 -2.96 -19.92
CA ILE A 44 -2.54 -2.20 -18.81
C ILE A 44 -3.23 -2.55 -17.49
N ARG A 45 -4.57 -2.62 -17.50
CA ARG A 45 -5.36 -3.00 -16.31
C ARG A 45 -5.07 -4.43 -15.86
N LYS A 46 -5.05 -5.37 -16.80
CA LYS A 46 -4.86 -6.80 -16.53
C LYS A 46 -3.46 -7.09 -15.99
N GLU A 47 -2.44 -6.53 -16.63
CA GLU A 47 -1.04 -6.87 -16.36
C GLU A 47 -0.39 -6.00 -15.29
N LYS A 48 -1.03 -4.91 -14.82
CA LYS A 48 -0.43 -3.90 -13.95
C LYS A 48 0.89 -3.40 -14.52
N THR A 49 0.78 -2.73 -15.66
CA THR A 49 1.90 -2.27 -16.49
C THR A 49 2.62 -1.08 -15.87
N ASP A 50 3.93 -1.06 -15.96
CA ASP A 50 4.80 0.01 -15.45
C ASP A 50 5.16 1.04 -16.52
N ILE A 51 5.29 0.59 -17.78
CA ILE A 51 5.67 1.43 -18.93
C ILE A 51 4.69 1.20 -20.07
N LEU A 52 4.19 2.27 -20.64
CA LEU A 52 3.42 2.29 -21.90
C LEU A 52 4.25 2.98 -22.97
N ILE A 53 4.46 2.31 -24.10
CA ILE A 53 4.88 2.93 -25.36
C ILE A 53 3.65 3.03 -26.24
N THR A 54 3.30 4.22 -26.76
CA THR A 54 2.12 4.40 -27.60
C THR A 54 2.38 5.29 -28.81
N ASP A 55 1.77 4.95 -29.95
CA ASP A 55 1.60 5.94 -31.02
C ASP A 55 0.49 6.92 -30.67
N ILE A 56 0.48 8.10 -31.28
CA ILE A 56 -0.57 9.09 -31.13
C ILE A 56 -1.81 8.72 -31.94
N ARG A 57 -1.61 8.25 -33.18
CA ARG A 57 -2.72 7.97 -34.10
C ARG A 57 -3.03 6.50 -34.11
N MET A 58 -4.10 6.15 -33.43
CA MET A 58 -4.65 4.80 -33.43
C MET A 58 -6.16 4.83 -33.64
N PRO A 59 -6.77 3.81 -34.26
CA PRO A 59 -8.22 3.74 -34.44
C PRO A 59 -8.94 3.57 -33.10
N GLY A 60 -10.12 4.15 -32.99
CA GLY A 60 -10.98 4.07 -31.82
C GLY A 60 -10.55 5.03 -30.72
N LEU A 61 -9.66 4.61 -29.84
CA LEU A 61 -9.05 5.43 -28.79
C LEU A 61 -7.64 5.82 -29.24
N ASN A 62 -7.41 7.11 -29.51
CA ASN A 62 -6.08 7.60 -29.89
C ASN A 62 -5.12 7.63 -28.71
N GLY A 63 -3.80 7.83 -28.99
CA GLY A 63 -2.76 7.77 -27.94
C GLY A 63 -2.91 8.80 -26.84
N LEU A 64 -3.35 10.02 -27.15
CA LEU A 64 -3.56 11.07 -26.14
C LEU A 64 -4.76 10.75 -25.24
N GLU A 65 -5.87 10.31 -25.83
CA GLU A 65 -7.03 9.83 -25.07
C GLU A 65 -6.71 8.59 -24.22
N LEU A 66 -5.85 7.70 -24.75
CA LEU A 66 -5.35 6.55 -23.99
C LEU A 66 -4.54 7.02 -22.76
N ILE A 67 -3.66 7.99 -22.93
CA ILE A 67 -2.84 8.55 -21.83
C ILE A 67 -3.73 9.12 -20.73
N GLU A 68 -4.75 9.90 -21.08
CA GLU A 68 -5.71 10.45 -20.11
C GLU A 68 -6.36 9.34 -19.27
N LYS A 69 -6.90 8.31 -19.95
CA LYS A 69 -7.56 7.17 -19.27
C LYS A 69 -6.58 6.34 -18.43
N VAL A 70 -5.34 6.20 -18.88
CA VAL A 70 -4.30 5.48 -18.16
C VAL A 70 -3.90 6.23 -16.89
N ARG A 71 -3.82 7.56 -16.94
CA ARG A 71 -3.54 8.39 -15.76
C ARG A 71 -4.61 8.28 -14.67
N GLU A 72 -5.87 8.11 -15.04
CA GLU A 72 -6.96 7.89 -14.08
C GLU A 72 -6.84 6.57 -13.30
N ILE A 73 -6.31 5.52 -13.94
CA ILE A 73 -6.24 4.16 -13.36
C ILE A 73 -4.86 3.78 -12.83
N SER A 74 -3.80 4.40 -13.35
CA SER A 74 -2.40 4.13 -13.04
C SER A 74 -1.59 5.42 -13.16
N PRO A 75 -1.67 6.33 -12.18
CA PRO A 75 -1.04 7.65 -12.26
C PRO A 75 0.49 7.58 -12.36
N ASP A 76 1.11 6.51 -11.84
CA ASP A 76 2.57 6.38 -11.77
C ASP A 76 3.19 5.71 -13.00
N ILE A 77 2.37 5.22 -13.95
CA ILE A 77 2.86 4.57 -15.16
C ILE A 77 3.75 5.54 -15.96
N LYS A 78 4.92 5.07 -16.41
CA LYS A 78 5.79 5.85 -17.27
C LYS A 78 5.30 5.70 -18.72
N ILE A 79 5.22 6.81 -19.45
CA ILE A 79 4.64 6.81 -20.79
C ILE A 79 5.66 7.38 -21.77
N MET A 80 5.89 6.65 -22.85
CA MET A 80 6.66 7.09 -24.00
C MET A 80 5.75 7.16 -25.23
N ILE A 81 5.82 8.27 -25.92
CA ILE A 81 5.14 8.41 -27.22
C ILE A 81 6.15 8.15 -28.33
N ILE A 82 5.74 7.39 -29.34
CA ILE A 82 6.49 7.20 -30.59
C ILE A 82 5.60 7.62 -31.76
N SER A 83 5.98 8.66 -32.51
CA SER A 83 5.13 9.22 -33.55
C SER A 83 5.91 9.58 -34.82
N GLY A 84 5.27 9.42 -35.98
CA GLY A 84 5.78 9.88 -37.27
C GLY A 84 5.61 11.39 -37.52
N TYR A 85 4.98 12.09 -36.60
CA TYR A 85 4.68 13.51 -36.77
C TYR A 85 5.55 14.37 -35.85
N ALA A 86 6.42 15.17 -36.45
CA ALA A 86 7.15 16.25 -35.77
C ALA A 86 6.23 17.45 -35.50
N ASN A 87 5.04 17.21 -34.91
CA ASN A 87 4.13 18.31 -34.60
C ASN A 87 4.37 18.78 -33.17
N PHE A 88 4.82 20.02 -33.07
CA PHE A 88 5.10 20.67 -31.77
C PHE A 88 3.90 20.68 -30.82
N GLU A 89 2.68 20.80 -31.36
CA GLU A 89 1.46 20.80 -30.53
C GLU A 89 1.23 19.45 -29.85
N TYR A 90 1.48 18.32 -30.53
CA TYR A 90 1.36 16.99 -29.91
C TYR A 90 2.40 16.76 -28.85
N ALA A 91 3.65 17.15 -29.10
CA ALA A 91 4.72 17.05 -28.10
C ALA A 91 4.43 17.93 -26.88
N GLN A 92 3.93 19.16 -27.08
CA GLN A 92 3.56 20.04 -25.98
C GLN A 92 2.37 19.51 -25.17
N ASN A 93 1.36 18.97 -25.79
CA ASN A 93 0.23 18.37 -25.09
C ASN A 93 0.64 17.10 -24.32
N ALA A 94 1.48 16.26 -24.90
CA ALA A 94 2.04 15.10 -24.24
C ALA A 94 2.84 15.46 -22.96
N LEU A 95 3.70 16.48 -23.05
CA LEU A 95 4.44 16.99 -21.89
C LEU A 95 3.51 17.50 -20.78
N LYS A 96 2.42 18.18 -21.12
CA LYS A 96 1.41 18.64 -20.13
C LYS A 96 0.70 17.48 -19.44
N GLN A 97 0.59 16.32 -20.11
CA GLN A 97 0.00 15.11 -19.55
C GLN A 97 1.03 14.23 -18.79
N GLY A 98 2.24 14.74 -18.56
CA GLY A 98 3.27 14.03 -17.79
C GLY A 98 3.84 12.81 -18.53
N VAL A 99 3.95 12.86 -19.86
CA VAL A 99 4.65 11.84 -20.63
C VAL A 99 6.14 11.90 -20.33
N SER A 100 6.74 10.74 -20.13
CA SER A 100 8.14 10.62 -19.71
C SER A 100 9.11 10.90 -20.84
N ASP A 101 8.75 10.53 -22.09
CA ASP A 101 9.56 10.81 -23.27
C ASP A 101 8.76 10.79 -24.58
N TYR A 102 9.33 11.38 -25.63
CA TYR A 102 8.72 11.48 -26.97
C TYR A 102 9.76 11.20 -28.05
N LEU A 103 9.60 10.13 -28.81
CA LEU A 103 10.49 9.73 -29.89
C LEU A 103 9.83 9.90 -31.26
N LEU A 104 10.61 10.32 -32.25
CA LEU A 104 10.17 10.41 -33.63
C LEU A 104 10.46 9.13 -34.40
N LYS A 105 9.53 8.70 -35.28
CA LYS A 105 9.80 7.71 -36.31
C LYS A 105 10.68 8.36 -37.42
N PRO A 106 11.72 7.71 -37.96
CA PRO A 106 12.09 6.30 -37.71
C PRO A 106 12.74 6.09 -36.35
N ILE A 107 12.41 4.97 -35.70
CA ILE A 107 12.86 4.65 -34.34
C ILE A 107 14.35 4.39 -34.33
N ASN A 108 15.09 5.19 -33.57
CA ASN A 108 16.51 4.96 -33.31
C ASN A 108 16.66 4.02 -32.12
N LYS A 109 17.46 2.95 -32.27
CA LYS A 109 17.69 1.94 -31.23
C LYS A 109 18.30 2.53 -29.96
N ASP A 110 19.30 3.38 -30.11
CA ASP A 110 20.03 3.95 -28.97
C ASP A 110 19.13 4.92 -28.18
N ALA A 111 18.39 5.78 -28.89
CA ALA A 111 17.43 6.69 -28.27
C ALA A 111 16.31 5.95 -27.53
N LEU A 112 15.77 4.87 -28.12
CA LEU A 112 14.76 4.02 -27.47
C LEU A 112 15.31 3.43 -26.15
N ASN A 113 16.47 2.80 -26.20
CA ASN A 113 17.04 2.14 -25.01
C ASN A 113 17.50 3.14 -23.95
N GLU A 114 18.02 4.32 -24.33
CA GLU A 114 18.35 5.39 -23.40
C GLU A 114 17.10 5.89 -22.65
N SER A 115 16.00 6.13 -23.35
CA SER A 115 14.74 6.54 -22.75
C SER A 115 14.17 5.47 -21.84
N LEU A 116 14.22 4.20 -22.24
CA LEU A 116 13.79 3.08 -21.41
C LEU A 116 14.62 2.95 -20.14
N ALA A 117 15.95 3.10 -20.25
CA ALA A 117 16.84 3.06 -19.09
C ALA A 117 16.51 4.16 -18.07
N LYS A 118 16.24 5.39 -18.53
CA LYS A 118 15.80 6.50 -17.66
C LYS A 118 14.51 6.17 -16.94
N MET A 119 13.52 5.61 -17.65
CA MET A 119 12.23 5.24 -17.05
C MET A 119 12.37 4.11 -16.01
N VAL A 120 13.15 3.08 -16.32
CA VAL A 120 13.43 1.99 -15.37
C VAL A 120 14.10 2.52 -14.12
N HIS A 121 15.11 3.38 -14.27
CA HIS A 121 15.78 4.00 -13.14
C HIS A 121 14.82 4.81 -12.25
N GLN A 122 13.91 5.58 -12.86
CA GLN A 122 12.89 6.32 -12.11
C GLN A 122 11.96 5.37 -11.34
N ILE A 123 11.43 4.34 -12.00
CA ILE A 123 10.55 3.34 -11.37
C ILE A 123 11.24 2.64 -10.20
N GLU A 124 12.50 2.23 -10.38
CA GLU A 124 13.26 1.58 -9.31
C GLU A 124 13.53 2.51 -8.13
N THR A 125 13.84 3.77 -8.39
CA THR A 125 14.07 4.78 -7.36
C THR A 125 12.79 5.04 -6.56
N GLU A 126 11.65 5.21 -7.23
CA GLU A 126 10.35 5.38 -6.59
C GLU A 126 10.01 4.16 -5.72
N ARG A 127 10.14 2.94 -6.25
CA ARG A 127 9.91 1.71 -5.50
C ARG A 127 10.80 1.54 -4.27
N ARG A 128 12.07 1.90 -4.37
CA ARG A 128 13.00 1.86 -3.22
C ARG A 128 12.61 2.85 -2.14
N THR A 129 12.19 4.05 -2.54
CA THR A 129 11.73 5.07 -1.60
C THR A 129 10.46 4.61 -0.88
N ASP A 130 9.50 4.05 -1.60
CA ASP A 130 8.25 3.52 -1.03
C ASP A 130 8.52 2.36 -0.06
N MET A 131 9.39 1.41 -0.44
CA MET A 131 9.79 0.30 0.44
C MET A 131 10.47 0.81 1.71
N ALA A 132 11.44 1.71 1.58
CA ALA A 132 12.13 2.29 2.74
C ALA A 132 11.16 3.03 3.67
N PHE A 133 10.19 3.75 3.12
CA PHE A 133 9.15 4.40 3.89
C PHE A 133 8.25 3.40 4.63
N GLN A 134 7.85 2.31 3.97
CA GLN A 134 7.06 1.23 4.57
C GLN A 134 7.84 0.52 5.69
N ASP A 135 9.13 0.25 5.49
CA ASP A 135 9.99 -0.39 6.48
C ASP A 135 10.09 0.48 7.76
N ILE A 136 10.34 1.79 7.61
CA ILE A 136 10.37 2.74 8.74
C ILE A 136 9.01 2.76 9.47
N GLN A 137 7.90 2.74 8.75
CA GLN A 137 6.56 2.71 9.35
C GLN A 137 6.31 1.40 10.12
N ASN A 138 6.75 0.28 9.57
CA ASN A 138 6.63 -1.03 10.21
C ASN A 138 7.48 -1.12 11.48
N GLU A 139 8.76 -0.71 11.42
CA GLU A 139 9.65 -0.64 12.58
C GLU A 139 9.06 0.22 13.71
N ARG A 140 8.57 1.40 13.37
CA ARG A 140 7.91 2.30 14.31
C ARG A 140 6.66 1.68 14.94
N ARG A 141 5.87 0.96 14.15
CA ARG A 141 4.69 0.25 14.63
C ARG A 141 5.06 -0.86 15.61
N GLU A 142 6.08 -1.66 15.28
CA GLU A 142 6.57 -2.73 16.16
C GLU A 142 7.12 -2.17 17.48
N GLU A 143 7.87 -1.07 17.42
CA GLU A 143 8.38 -0.39 18.62
C GLU A 143 7.23 0.09 19.53
N LEU A 144 6.19 0.68 18.94
CA LEU A 144 5.00 1.10 19.68
C LEU A 144 4.27 -0.09 20.33
N ILE A 145 4.14 -1.21 19.62
CA ILE A 145 3.53 -2.42 20.17
C ILE A 145 4.35 -2.92 21.39
N LYS A 146 5.67 -2.98 21.27
CA LYS A 146 6.56 -3.39 22.39
C LYS A 146 6.41 -2.48 23.59
N LEU A 147 6.39 -1.15 23.39
CA LEU A 147 6.21 -0.18 24.48
C LEU A 147 4.85 -0.34 25.17
N ARG A 148 3.79 -0.55 24.41
CA ARG A 148 2.43 -0.76 24.94
C ARG A 148 2.29 -2.08 25.69
N ASN A 149 2.93 -3.13 25.21
CA ASN A 149 2.99 -4.43 25.89
C ASN A 149 3.72 -4.30 27.22
N MET A 150 4.85 -3.59 27.28
CA MET A 150 5.55 -3.30 28.54
C MET A 150 4.67 -2.52 29.52
N LEU A 151 3.92 -1.50 29.05
CA LEU A 151 3.00 -0.76 29.90
C LEU A 151 1.94 -1.68 30.52
N LEU A 152 1.30 -2.50 29.71
CA LEU A 152 0.25 -3.42 30.15
C LEU A 152 0.81 -4.48 31.12
N HIS A 153 1.95 -5.06 30.81
CA HIS A 153 2.66 -5.97 31.71
C HIS A 153 2.92 -5.33 33.09
N ASP A 154 3.51 -4.13 33.09
CA ASP A 154 3.83 -3.43 34.32
C ASP A 154 2.60 -3.04 35.14
N LEU A 155 1.49 -2.64 34.46
CA LEU A 155 0.21 -2.36 35.09
C LEU A 155 -0.43 -3.59 35.75
N CYS A 156 -0.27 -4.76 35.16
CA CYS A 156 -0.89 -5.99 35.65
C CYS A 156 -0.07 -6.68 36.77
N HIS A 157 1.22 -6.38 36.87
CA HIS A 157 2.14 -7.00 37.85
C HIS A 157 2.48 -6.08 39.03
N ASP A 158 1.61 -5.13 39.38
CA ASP A 158 1.68 -4.24 40.56
C ASP A 158 3.02 -3.50 40.71
N ARG A 159 3.64 -3.16 39.58
CA ARG A 159 4.76 -2.24 39.61
C ARG A 159 4.20 -0.84 39.75
N SER A 160 4.56 -0.14 40.87
CA SER A 160 4.17 1.26 41.08
C SER A 160 4.79 2.16 40.00
N LEU A 161 4.14 2.20 38.85
CA LEU A 161 4.45 3.14 37.81
C LEU A 161 3.87 4.49 38.27
N GLY A 162 4.70 5.48 38.49
CA GLY A 162 4.24 6.86 38.67
C GLY A 162 3.63 7.39 37.37
N LEU A 163 2.55 6.74 36.89
CA LEU A 163 1.91 7.06 35.61
C LEU A 163 1.13 8.36 35.73
N SER A 164 1.57 9.36 35.00
CA SER A 164 0.79 10.55 34.70
C SER A 164 0.22 10.47 33.26
N GLU A 165 -0.81 11.28 32.98
CA GLU A 165 -1.32 11.39 31.60
C GLU A 165 -0.24 11.81 30.61
N ASP A 166 0.70 12.65 31.03
CA ASP A 166 1.83 13.10 30.21
C ASP A 166 2.75 11.94 29.84
N ILE A 167 3.06 11.06 30.80
CA ILE A 167 3.86 9.85 30.54
C ILE A 167 3.12 8.93 29.55
N LEU A 168 1.81 8.76 29.69
CA LEU A 168 1.01 7.94 28.78
C LEU A 168 1.02 8.51 27.37
N ARG A 169 0.97 9.83 27.22
CA ARG A 169 1.03 10.50 25.90
C ARG A 169 2.42 10.49 25.29
N GLU A 170 3.45 10.90 26.06
CA GLU A 170 4.78 11.14 25.51
C GLU A 170 5.60 9.86 25.34
N LYS A 171 5.54 8.95 26.32
CA LYS A 171 6.33 7.71 26.30
C LYS A 171 5.63 6.58 25.56
N TYR A 172 4.32 6.41 25.79
CA TYR A 172 3.57 5.28 25.24
C TYR A 172 2.68 5.66 24.05
N TYR A 173 2.69 6.94 23.66
CA TYR A 173 1.93 7.47 22.52
C TYR A 173 0.44 7.12 22.58
N LEU A 174 -0.14 7.17 23.79
CA LEU A 174 -1.57 6.96 23.98
C LEU A 174 -2.34 8.26 23.79
N ASN A 175 -3.45 8.21 23.07
CA ASN A 175 -4.35 9.35 22.92
C ASN A 175 -5.28 9.50 24.12
N VAL A 176 -4.72 9.75 25.30
CA VAL A 176 -5.48 9.88 26.53
C VAL A 176 -6.09 11.28 26.68
N GLN A 177 -7.35 11.29 27.11
CA GLN A 177 -8.13 12.49 27.36
C GLN A 177 -8.75 12.44 28.78
N PRO A 178 -9.21 13.55 29.36
CA PRO A 178 -9.90 13.54 30.63
C PRO A 178 -11.09 12.60 30.61
N GLY A 179 -11.06 11.57 31.44
CA GLY A 179 -12.07 10.52 31.44
C GLY A 179 -11.78 9.41 32.43
N LEU A 180 -12.37 8.26 32.19
CA LEU A 180 -12.14 7.06 33.01
C LEU A 180 -11.06 6.18 32.36
N TYR A 181 -10.28 5.55 33.22
CA TYR A 181 -9.32 4.51 32.84
C TYR A 181 -9.83 3.17 33.36
N GLN A 182 -9.72 2.15 32.54
CA GLN A 182 -10.09 0.79 32.92
C GLN A 182 -9.11 -0.22 32.34
N VAL A 183 -8.67 -1.15 33.18
CA VAL A 183 -7.91 -2.32 32.72
C VAL A 183 -8.89 -3.48 32.53
N LEU A 184 -8.71 -4.20 31.44
CA LEU A 184 -9.40 -5.44 31.11
C LEU A 184 -8.37 -6.58 31.21
N ALA A 185 -8.71 -7.66 31.89
CA ALA A 185 -7.94 -8.89 31.90
C ALA A 185 -8.87 -10.05 31.57
N ILE A 186 -8.55 -10.77 30.52
CA ILE A 186 -9.31 -11.93 30.04
C ILE A 186 -8.41 -13.13 30.17
N LYS A 187 -8.88 -14.17 30.84
CA LYS A 187 -8.19 -15.46 30.94
C LYS A 187 -8.92 -16.50 30.12
N GLN A 188 -8.17 -17.31 29.40
CA GLN A 188 -8.75 -18.49 28.75
C GLN A 188 -8.96 -19.59 29.82
N ASP A 189 -10.18 -20.11 29.93
CA ASP A 189 -10.43 -21.30 30.69
C ASP A 189 -9.91 -22.52 29.90
N ALA A 190 -8.96 -23.21 30.46
CA ALA A 190 -8.40 -24.45 29.90
C ALA A 190 -9.41 -25.60 30.03
N GLY A 191 -10.50 -25.54 29.33
CA GLY A 191 -11.51 -26.59 29.20
C GLY A 191 -11.16 -27.55 28.09
N GLY A 192 -10.31 -28.53 28.33
CA GLY A 192 -10.10 -29.67 27.45
C GLY A 192 -8.66 -29.86 26.93
N ASN A 193 -8.10 -30.99 27.23
CA ASN A 193 -6.87 -31.54 26.68
C ASN A 193 -6.96 -31.54 25.13
N ASP A 194 -6.02 -30.91 24.43
CA ASP A 194 -5.68 -31.01 23.02
C ASP A 194 -5.78 -29.74 22.15
N SER A 195 -5.79 -28.54 22.72
CA SER A 195 -5.60 -27.35 21.87
C SER A 195 -4.11 -27.16 21.59
N LYS A 196 -3.69 -27.39 20.34
CA LYS A 196 -2.33 -27.07 19.87
C LYS A 196 -2.09 -25.58 20.09
N GLU A 197 -0.89 -25.19 20.50
CA GLU A 197 -0.48 -23.80 20.75
C GLU A 197 -0.89 -22.83 19.64
N ASP A 198 -0.76 -23.26 18.37
CA ASP A 198 -1.17 -22.50 17.18
C ASP A 198 -2.68 -22.12 17.17
N THR A 199 -3.52 -22.96 17.78
CA THR A 199 -4.98 -22.71 17.84
C THR A 199 -5.31 -21.65 18.90
N ILE A 200 -4.57 -21.65 19.99
CA ILE A 200 -4.72 -20.70 21.10
C ILE A 200 -4.35 -19.29 20.64
N GLU A 201 -3.22 -19.14 19.94
CA GLU A 201 -2.73 -17.87 19.43
C GLU A 201 -3.72 -17.25 18.41
N LEU A 202 -4.29 -18.09 17.55
CA LEU A 202 -5.31 -17.66 16.58
C LEU A 202 -6.59 -17.16 17.28
N ILE A 203 -7.01 -17.82 18.37
CA ILE A 203 -8.19 -17.40 19.16
C ILE A 203 -7.94 -16.03 19.80
N TRP A 204 -6.75 -15.82 20.39
CA TRP A 204 -6.39 -14.55 21.00
C TRP A 204 -6.36 -13.41 19.98
N HIS A 205 -5.75 -13.61 18.82
CA HIS A 205 -5.74 -12.60 17.76
C HIS A 205 -7.15 -12.25 17.28
N LYS A 206 -8.02 -13.24 17.13
CA LYS A 206 -9.39 -13.00 16.72
C LYS A 206 -10.21 -12.26 17.78
N MET A 207 -9.99 -12.58 19.06
CA MET A 207 -10.63 -11.88 20.18
C MET A 207 -10.13 -10.44 20.29
N GLU A 208 -8.84 -10.21 20.14
CA GLU A 208 -8.24 -8.88 20.07
C GLU A 208 -8.86 -8.04 18.95
N GLU A 209 -9.00 -8.59 17.75
CA GLU A 209 -9.61 -7.92 16.60
C GLU A 209 -11.07 -7.50 16.90
N ILE A 210 -11.85 -8.40 17.51
CA ILE A 210 -13.24 -8.11 17.89
C ILE A 210 -13.28 -6.97 18.93
N LEU A 211 -12.48 -7.05 19.98
CA LEU A 211 -12.42 -6.04 21.03
C LEU A 211 -11.97 -4.70 20.49
N GLN A 212 -10.92 -4.67 19.69
CA GLN A 212 -10.43 -3.45 19.03
C GLN A 212 -11.52 -2.81 18.18
N ARG A 213 -12.22 -3.59 17.37
CA ARG A 213 -13.27 -3.09 16.48
C ARG A 213 -14.45 -2.49 17.24
N GLU A 214 -14.87 -3.12 18.34
CA GLU A 214 -16.08 -2.71 19.06
C GLU A 214 -15.81 -1.64 20.12
N ILE A 215 -14.70 -1.76 20.87
CA ILE A 215 -14.38 -0.87 21.99
C ILE A 215 -13.77 0.46 21.53
N THR A 216 -12.91 0.45 20.50
CA THR A 216 -12.21 1.67 20.05
C THR A 216 -13.16 2.79 19.66
N LYS A 217 -14.35 2.47 19.17
CA LYS A 217 -15.39 3.47 18.81
C LYS A 217 -15.90 4.28 19.99
N GLU A 218 -15.78 3.73 21.20
CA GLU A 218 -16.32 4.30 22.44
C GLU A 218 -15.25 4.87 23.36
N CYS A 219 -13.96 4.70 22.99
CA CYS A 219 -12.80 5.12 23.75
C CYS A 219 -12.07 6.27 23.06
N TYR A 220 -11.31 7.03 23.83
CA TYR A 220 -10.27 7.91 23.31
C TYR A 220 -9.07 7.11 22.82
N ASP A 221 -8.69 6.09 23.60
CA ASP A 221 -7.71 5.09 23.20
C ASP A 221 -8.01 3.74 23.85
N PHE A 222 -7.63 2.67 23.16
CA PHE A 222 -7.73 1.29 23.65
C PHE A 222 -6.53 0.51 23.12
N VAL A 223 -5.73 -0.02 24.01
CA VAL A 223 -4.55 -0.83 23.69
C VAL A 223 -4.65 -2.19 24.35
N THR A 224 -4.16 -3.21 23.66
CA THR A 224 -4.21 -4.60 24.07
C THR A 224 -2.83 -5.23 24.03
N ALA A 225 -2.61 -6.27 24.83
CA ALA A 225 -1.44 -7.13 24.80
C ALA A 225 -1.84 -8.56 25.18
N ILE A 226 -1.20 -9.53 24.55
CA ILE A 226 -1.36 -10.95 24.83
C ILE A 226 -0.11 -11.40 25.60
N GLU A 227 -0.31 -12.00 26.78
CA GLU A 227 0.77 -12.54 27.60
C GLU A 227 0.37 -13.88 28.20
N GLY A 228 0.96 -14.96 27.70
CA GLY A 228 0.61 -16.33 28.09
C GLY A 228 -0.86 -16.65 27.87
N GLU A 229 -1.57 -16.98 28.96
CA GLU A 229 -3.02 -17.32 28.94
C GLU A 229 -3.93 -16.09 29.10
N TYR A 230 -3.40 -14.88 29.03
CA TYR A 230 -4.15 -13.66 29.28
C TYR A 230 -4.10 -12.71 28.09
N LEU A 231 -5.24 -12.08 27.82
CA LEU A 231 -5.33 -10.87 27.02
C LEU A 231 -5.60 -9.70 27.98
N TYR A 232 -4.69 -8.75 28.00
CA TYR A 232 -4.84 -7.52 28.75
C TYR A 232 -5.28 -6.38 27.84
N GLY A 233 -6.02 -5.43 28.39
CA GLY A 233 -6.39 -4.20 27.70
C GLY A 233 -6.41 -3.01 28.64
N LEU A 234 -5.91 -1.87 28.20
CA LEU A 234 -6.06 -0.57 28.86
C LEU A 234 -6.91 0.33 27.98
N MET A 235 -7.99 0.85 28.52
CA MET A 235 -8.89 1.77 27.84
C MET A 235 -9.00 3.09 28.58
N ASN A 236 -9.02 4.19 27.82
CA ASN A 236 -9.38 5.53 28.31
C ASN A 236 -10.63 5.99 27.56
N TYR A 237 -11.68 6.37 28.28
CA TYR A 237 -12.95 6.71 27.68
C TYR A 237 -13.75 7.77 28.46
N PRO A 238 -14.67 8.51 27.82
CA PRO A 238 -15.53 9.47 28.50
C PRO A 238 -16.48 8.77 29.47
N ALA A 239 -16.66 9.33 30.66
CA ALA A 239 -17.48 8.74 31.75
C ALA A 239 -18.92 8.37 31.28
N ARG A 240 -19.51 9.13 30.35
CA ARG A 240 -20.81 8.86 29.74
C ARG A 240 -20.92 7.52 29.00
N ASN A 241 -19.78 6.97 28.53
CA ASN A 241 -19.75 5.71 27.79
C ASN A 241 -19.57 4.46 28.67
N SER A 242 -19.46 4.62 30.00
CA SER A 242 -19.17 3.54 30.94
C SER A 242 -20.17 2.35 30.85
N GLU A 243 -21.47 2.62 30.78
CA GLU A 243 -22.46 1.54 30.63
C GLU A 243 -22.37 0.84 29.26
N LYS A 244 -22.11 1.61 28.22
CA LYS A 244 -22.02 1.09 26.86
C LYS A 244 -20.80 0.16 26.73
N ILE A 245 -19.65 0.56 27.26
CA ILE A 245 -18.42 -0.26 27.28
C ILE A 245 -18.66 -1.55 28.07
N ARG A 246 -19.27 -1.49 29.24
CA ARG A 246 -19.60 -2.70 30.01
C ARG A 246 -20.49 -3.68 29.26
N LYS A 247 -21.47 -3.17 28.48
CA LYS A 247 -22.35 -4.00 27.65
C LYS A 247 -21.55 -4.64 26.49
N ILE A 248 -20.69 -3.87 25.81
CA ILE A 248 -19.85 -4.38 24.74
C ILE A 248 -18.93 -5.47 25.26
N VAL A 249 -18.19 -5.23 26.34
CA VAL A 249 -17.29 -6.24 26.95
C VAL A 249 -18.08 -7.51 27.27
N ARG A 250 -19.26 -7.41 27.92
CA ARG A 250 -20.07 -8.59 28.22
C ARG A 250 -20.53 -9.33 26.96
N SER A 251 -20.89 -8.62 25.90
CA SER A 251 -21.39 -9.26 24.67
C SER A 251 -20.29 -9.97 23.86
N CYS A 252 -19.04 -9.62 24.07
CA CYS A 252 -17.91 -10.30 23.44
C CYS A 252 -17.60 -11.68 24.06
N PHE A 253 -18.17 -11.97 25.25
CA PHE A 253 -17.91 -13.22 26.01
C PHE A 253 -19.16 -14.11 26.16
N ASN A 254 -20.27 -13.76 25.54
CA ASN A 254 -21.49 -14.58 25.47
C ASN A 254 -21.66 -15.15 24.05
#